data_e1b2b3c534eb62086234ebed18746fb7
#
_entry.id   e1b2b3c534eb62086234ebed18746fb7
#
_cell.length_a   1.000
_cell.length_b   1.000
_cell.length_c   1.000
_cell.angle_alpha   90.00
_cell.angle_beta   90.00
_cell.angle_gamma   90.00
#
_symmetry.space_group_name_H-M   'P 1'
#
loop_
_entity.id
_entity.type
_entity.pdbx_description
1 polymer ?
#
loop_
_entity_poly.entity_id
_entity_poly.type
_entity_poly.pdbx_seq_one_letter_code
_entity_poly.pdbx_strand_id
1 'polypeptide(L)'
;MKHNTELGSRIATVHNGSALFTGDAGGGESEIRKHIIENDWLECIIALPKNIFYNTGIPTYIWIVSNKKAPKRKGQVQLINAMEMYEKLRKNLGQKNCEMKPAHIDDITQLYMDFVESDISKIYTNEYFGYYKITVERPLRLSAQFTPQAIATLRFDKNIAEEMEWAYAHFGDDLYKDIKKYQDKIEAHLSKHEVKLKPADKTKLLSAEHWKKQLELMQAAQKIADKLGNTQFDDYNSFVPLLNKTIKALKLDIDAKALKSITDAITWKNEEAEPVVVETRLIASLLADSDLRDTENVPLDQDIHEYFEREVLQHIPDAWIDESK
;
A
#
# COMPACT_ATOMS: atom_id res chain seq x y z
N MET A 1 6.90 -34.38 10.13
CA MET A 1 7.58 -35.56 9.52
C MET A 1 8.32 -36.33 10.59
N LYS A 2 8.18 -37.66 10.60
CA LYS A 2 9.11 -38.48 11.41
C LYS A 2 10.48 -38.41 10.73
N HIS A 3 11.51 -38.07 11.49
CA HIS A 3 12.89 -38.10 11.00
C HIS A 3 13.33 -39.55 10.81
N ASN A 4 13.38 -40.03 9.57
CA ASN A 4 14.13 -41.21 9.24
C ASN A 4 15.45 -40.74 8.60
N THR A 5 16.57 -40.98 9.31
CA THR A 5 17.89 -40.50 8.90
C THR A 5 18.49 -41.31 7.75
N GLU A 6 18.03 -42.55 7.54
CA GLU A 6 18.55 -43.45 6.50
C GLU A 6 17.78 -43.31 5.18
N LEU A 7 16.46 -43.43 5.22
CA LEU A 7 15.61 -43.42 4.02
C LEU A 7 14.97 -42.05 3.70
N GLY A 8 14.90 -41.16 4.69
CA GLY A 8 14.14 -39.97 4.61
C GLY A 8 12.63 -40.21 4.74
N SER A 9 11.86 -39.11 4.56
CA SER A 9 10.39 -39.13 4.55
C SER A 9 9.89 -38.27 3.44
N ARG A 10 8.79 -38.67 2.79
CA ARG A 10 8.14 -37.89 1.71
C ARG A 10 6.66 -37.68 2.04
N ILE A 11 6.15 -36.52 1.70
CA ILE A 11 4.75 -36.12 1.80
C ILE A 11 4.29 -35.67 0.43
N ALA A 12 3.11 -36.11 0.02
CA ALA A 12 2.36 -35.51 -1.10
C ALA A 12 1.07 -34.92 -0.52
N THR A 13 0.83 -33.65 -0.78
CA THR A 13 -0.36 -32.94 -0.26
C THR A 13 -0.98 -32.07 -1.36
N VAL A 14 -2.30 -31.94 -1.34
CA VAL A 14 -3.04 -31.16 -2.32
C VAL A 14 -3.43 -29.82 -1.72
N HIS A 15 -3.12 -28.77 -2.44
CA HIS A 15 -3.44 -27.37 -2.08
C HIS A 15 -4.16 -26.66 -3.23
N ASN A 16 -4.87 -25.59 -2.88
CA ASN A 16 -5.30 -24.61 -3.88
C ASN A 16 -4.14 -23.71 -4.30
N GLY A 17 -4.38 -22.85 -5.32
CA GLY A 17 -3.36 -21.93 -5.83
C GLY A 17 -2.87 -20.91 -4.81
N SER A 18 -3.66 -20.56 -3.80
CA SER A 18 -3.26 -19.58 -2.77
C SER A 18 -1.97 -19.99 -2.04
N ALA A 19 -1.74 -21.29 -1.83
CA ALA A 19 -0.52 -21.78 -1.20
C ALA A 19 0.77 -21.40 -1.95
N LEU A 20 0.68 -21.04 -3.25
CA LEU A 20 1.83 -20.67 -4.07
C LEU A 20 2.26 -19.21 -3.87
N PHE A 21 1.34 -18.30 -3.55
CA PHE A 21 1.62 -16.86 -3.59
C PHE A 21 1.07 -16.05 -2.40
N THR A 22 0.13 -16.58 -1.60
CA THR A 22 -0.43 -15.83 -0.47
C THR A 22 0.62 -15.52 0.59
N GLY A 23 0.49 -14.37 1.23
CA GLY A 23 1.41 -13.85 2.23
C GLY A 23 2.53 -13.03 1.64
N ASP A 24 2.72 -11.84 2.21
CA ASP A 24 3.79 -10.93 1.83
C ASP A 24 5.14 -11.39 2.39
N ALA A 25 6.25 -10.86 1.87
CA ALA A 25 7.59 -11.15 2.39
C ALA A 25 7.65 -10.90 3.92
N GLY A 26 8.17 -11.87 4.67
CA GLY A 26 8.16 -11.86 6.13
C GLY A 26 6.81 -12.27 6.77
N GLY A 27 5.74 -12.49 6.00
CA GLY A 27 4.47 -13.02 6.49
C GLY A 27 4.51 -14.54 6.72
N GLY A 28 3.59 -15.07 7.53
CA GLY A 28 3.59 -16.47 7.95
C GLY A 28 3.59 -17.47 6.79
N GLU A 29 2.76 -17.27 5.78
CA GLU A 29 2.67 -18.14 4.61
C GLU A 29 3.95 -18.06 3.75
N SER A 30 4.50 -16.87 3.58
CA SER A 30 5.78 -16.66 2.87
C SER A 30 6.94 -17.32 3.60
N GLU A 31 7.02 -17.19 4.92
CA GLU A 31 8.06 -17.83 5.75
C GLU A 31 7.97 -19.36 5.72
N ILE A 32 6.76 -19.93 5.62
CA ILE A 32 6.59 -21.38 5.46
C ILE A 32 7.16 -21.86 4.11
N ARG A 33 6.87 -21.13 3.01
CA ARG A 33 7.44 -21.46 1.69
C ARG A 33 8.96 -21.33 1.70
N LYS A 34 9.46 -20.22 2.23
CA LYS A 34 10.90 -19.98 2.42
C LYS A 34 11.56 -21.13 3.17
N HIS A 35 11.01 -21.51 4.32
CA HIS A 35 11.54 -22.62 5.12
C HIS A 35 11.60 -23.95 4.35
N ILE A 36 10.58 -24.27 3.58
CA ILE A 36 10.52 -25.51 2.78
C ILE A 36 11.58 -25.49 1.66
N ILE A 37 11.77 -24.35 0.98
CA ILE A 37 12.70 -24.18 -0.13
C ILE A 37 14.15 -24.11 0.36
N GLU A 38 14.44 -23.32 1.40
CA GLU A 38 15.79 -23.17 1.96
C GLU A 38 16.34 -24.46 2.59
N ASN A 39 15.44 -25.29 3.15
CA ASN A 39 15.82 -26.61 3.63
C ASN A 39 15.92 -27.66 2.51
N ASP A 40 15.74 -27.25 1.27
CA ASP A 40 15.78 -28.11 0.09
C ASP A 40 14.80 -29.29 0.17
N TRP A 41 13.58 -29.04 0.68
CA TRP A 41 12.58 -30.10 0.87
C TRP A 41 11.56 -30.18 -0.28
N LEU A 42 11.32 -29.13 -1.02
CA LEU A 42 10.36 -29.13 -2.12
C LEU A 42 10.93 -29.86 -3.34
N GLU A 43 10.41 -31.05 -3.66
CA GLU A 43 10.84 -31.81 -4.83
C GLU A 43 10.09 -31.43 -6.10
N CYS A 44 8.77 -31.27 -6.01
CA CYS A 44 7.94 -31.04 -7.16
C CYS A 44 6.62 -30.35 -6.78
N ILE A 45 6.09 -29.55 -7.72
CA ILE A 45 4.70 -29.06 -7.72
C ILE A 45 4.06 -29.50 -9.01
N ILE A 46 2.89 -30.17 -8.93
CA ILE A 46 2.12 -30.65 -10.06
C ILE A 46 0.81 -29.89 -10.14
N ALA A 47 0.58 -29.11 -11.19
CA ALA A 47 -0.70 -28.45 -11.45
C ALA A 47 -1.71 -29.44 -11.99
N LEU A 48 -2.87 -29.58 -11.34
CA LEU A 48 -3.94 -30.49 -11.74
C LEU A 48 -5.01 -29.80 -12.58
N PRO A 49 -5.78 -30.56 -13.37
CA PRO A 49 -6.92 -30.05 -14.13
C PRO A 49 -7.94 -29.34 -13.23
N LYS A 50 -8.56 -28.28 -13.75
CA LYS A 50 -9.72 -27.66 -13.11
C LYS A 50 -10.89 -28.65 -13.02
N ASN A 51 -11.78 -28.46 -12.06
CA ASN A 51 -12.99 -29.27 -11.90
C ASN A 51 -12.72 -30.79 -11.71
N ILE A 52 -11.54 -31.16 -11.22
CA ILE A 52 -11.21 -32.55 -10.92
C ILE A 52 -11.83 -33.05 -9.59
N PHE A 53 -12.21 -32.13 -8.70
CA PHE A 53 -12.84 -32.43 -7.40
C PHE A 53 -14.32 -32.10 -7.39
N TYR A 54 -15.09 -32.78 -6.50
CA TYR A 54 -16.57 -32.71 -6.48
C TYR A 54 -17.12 -31.32 -6.15
N ASN A 55 -16.48 -30.60 -5.23
CA ASN A 55 -17.03 -29.39 -4.64
C ASN A 55 -16.23 -28.12 -4.98
N THR A 56 -15.30 -28.20 -5.94
CA THR A 56 -14.50 -27.06 -6.33
C THR A 56 -14.10 -27.10 -7.78
N GLY A 57 -14.25 -25.96 -8.47
CA GLY A 57 -13.79 -25.75 -9.85
C GLY A 57 -12.43 -25.08 -9.95
N ILE A 58 -11.81 -24.73 -8.79
CA ILE A 58 -10.54 -24.02 -8.79
C ILE A 58 -9.36 -24.91 -9.16
N PRO A 59 -8.24 -24.35 -9.68
CA PRO A 59 -7.00 -25.07 -9.88
C PRO A 59 -6.46 -25.59 -8.54
N THR A 60 -5.95 -26.82 -8.55
CA THR A 60 -5.30 -27.45 -7.40
C THR A 60 -3.93 -27.96 -7.76
N TYR A 61 -3.07 -28.09 -6.76
CA TYR A 61 -1.66 -28.40 -6.94
C TYR A 61 -1.24 -29.48 -5.94
N ILE A 62 -0.52 -30.50 -6.43
CA ILE A 62 0.13 -31.47 -5.55
C ILE A 62 1.53 -30.96 -5.24
N TRP A 63 1.84 -30.81 -3.95
CA TRP A 63 3.17 -30.52 -3.47
C TRP A 63 3.83 -31.83 -3.00
N ILE A 64 5.00 -32.13 -3.54
CA ILE A 64 5.81 -33.26 -3.11
C ILE A 64 6.99 -32.70 -2.32
N VAL A 65 7.03 -33.01 -1.04
CA VAL A 65 8.02 -32.52 -0.09
C VAL A 65 8.77 -33.70 0.50
N SER A 66 10.11 -33.66 0.52
CA SER A 66 10.96 -34.69 1.06
C SER A 66 12.09 -34.08 1.90
N ASN A 67 12.37 -34.65 3.06
CA ASN A 67 13.53 -34.25 3.85
C ASN A 67 14.83 -34.95 3.42
N LYS A 68 14.81 -35.69 2.32
CA LYS A 68 15.99 -36.34 1.73
C LYS A 68 15.79 -36.49 0.21
N LYS A 69 16.10 -35.44 -0.53
CA LYS A 69 16.09 -35.49 -2.00
C LYS A 69 17.14 -36.44 -2.55
N ALA A 70 16.81 -37.06 -3.67
CA ALA A 70 17.80 -37.80 -4.46
C ALA A 70 18.90 -36.83 -4.98
N PRO A 71 20.15 -37.29 -5.16
CA PRO A 71 21.26 -36.43 -5.56
C PRO A 71 20.96 -35.56 -6.80
N LYS A 72 20.24 -36.10 -7.81
CA LYS A 72 19.86 -35.38 -9.02
C LYS A 72 18.86 -34.25 -8.82
N ARG A 73 18.18 -34.20 -7.64
CA ARG A 73 17.14 -33.20 -7.34
C ARG A 73 17.58 -32.15 -6.32
N LYS A 74 18.80 -32.29 -5.78
CA LYS A 74 19.31 -31.37 -4.76
C LYS A 74 19.41 -29.95 -5.31
N GLY A 75 18.94 -28.96 -4.56
CA GLY A 75 18.95 -27.56 -4.93
C GLY A 75 17.98 -27.18 -6.04
N GLN A 76 17.09 -28.11 -6.44
CA GLN A 76 16.17 -27.90 -7.58
C GLN A 76 14.75 -28.32 -7.27
N VAL A 77 13.80 -27.70 -7.95
CA VAL A 77 12.36 -27.98 -7.87
C VAL A 77 11.82 -28.21 -9.28
N GLN A 78 11.06 -29.27 -9.45
CA GLN A 78 10.38 -29.57 -10.70
C GLN A 78 8.95 -29.04 -10.67
N LEU A 79 8.53 -28.35 -11.73
CA LEU A 79 7.14 -27.91 -11.94
C LEU A 79 6.55 -28.73 -13.09
N ILE A 80 5.43 -29.42 -12.85
CA ILE A 80 4.73 -30.21 -13.88
C ILE A 80 3.34 -29.61 -14.11
N ASN A 81 3.06 -29.23 -15.36
CA ASN A 81 1.76 -28.73 -15.77
C ASN A 81 0.90 -29.87 -16.35
N ALA A 82 0.09 -30.49 -15.50
CA ALA A 82 -0.85 -31.53 -15.90
C ALA A 82 -2.28 -31.01 -16.12
N MET A 83 -2.47 -29.69 -16.28
CA MET A 83 -3.81 -29.09 -16.37
C MET A 83 -4.65 -29.60 -17.54
N GLU A 84 -4.03 -30.02 -18.61
CA GLU A 84 -4.72 -30.57 -19.81
C GLU A 84 -4.72 -32.11 -19.84
N MET A 85 -4.20 -32.79 -18.80
CA MET A 85 -4.10 -34.26 -18.73
C MET A 85 -5.36 -34.86 -18.10
N TYR A 86 -6.48 -34.83 -18.82
CA TYR A 86 -7.76 -35.35 -18.33
C TYR A 86 -8.68 -35.81 -19.46
N GLU A 87 -9.71 -36.56 -19.09
CA GLU A 87 -10.86 -36.84 -19.93
C GLU A 87 -12.13 -36.24 -19.31
N LYS A 88 -13.04 -35.77 -20.17
CA LYS A 88 -14.34 -35.26 -19.73
C LYS A 88 -15.25 -36.39 -19.28
N LEU A 89 -15.95 -36.18 -18.16
CA LEU A 89 -16.99 -37.09 -17.70
C LEU A 89 -18.23 -36.98 -18.58
N ARG A 90 -18.92 -38.08 -18.83
CA ARG A 90 -20.23 -38.10 -19.55
C ARG A 90 -21.31 -37.36 -18.76
N LYS A 91 -21.23 -37.39 -17.41
CA LYS A 91 -22.15 -36.74 -16.51
C LYS A 91 -21.35 -36.08 -15.38
N ASN A 92 -21.63 -34.81 -15.12
CA ASN A 92 -20.98 -34.10 -14.03
C ASN A 92 -21.40 -34.65 -12.65
N LEU A 93 -20.45 -34.68 -11.72
CA LEU A 93 -20.64 -35.06 -10.33
C LEU A 93 -20.39 -33.81 -9.46
N GLY A 94 -21.43 -32.99 -9.28
CA GLY A 94 -21.28 -31.66 -8.72
C GLY A 94 -20.47 -30.76 -9.66
N GLN A 95 -19.41 -30.13 -9.17
CA GLN A 95 -18.49 -29.32 -9.99
C GLN A 95 -17.48 -30.19 -10.75
N LYS A 96 -17.30 -31.45 -10.37
CA LYS A 96 -16.39 -32.37 -11.07
C LYS A 96 -16.96 -32.74 -12.45
N ASN A 97 -16.22 -32.36 -13.49
CA ASN A 97 -16.59 -32.64 -14.89
C ASN A 97 -15.50 -33.39 -15.68
N CYS A 98 -14.40 -33.72 -15.05
CA CYS A 98 -13.27 -34.43 -15.65
C CYS A 98 -12.65 -35.42 -14.68
N GLU A 99 -11.84 -36.31 -15.21
CA GLU A 99 -11.04 -37.30 -14.47
C GLU A 99 -9.69 -37.54 -15.13
N MET A 100 -8.70 -37.88 -14.35
CA MET A 100 -7.42 -38.39 -14.86
C MET A 100 -7.51 -39.91 -14.98
N LYS A 101 -7.18 -40.41 -16.15
CA LYS A 101 -7.09 -41.86 -16.38
C LYS A 101 -5.76 -42.41 -15.89
N PRO A 102 -5.64 -43.72 -15.66
CA PRO A 102 -4.38 -44.35 -15.29
C PRO A 102 -3.20 -43.92 -16.17
N ALA A 103 -3.38 -43.87 -17.50
CA ALA A 103 -2.33 -43.42 -18.42
C ALA A 103 -1.81 -42.01 -18.12
N HIS A 104 -2.70 -41.03 -17.81
CA HIS A 104 -2.28 -39.68 -17.41
C HIS A 104 -1.49 -39.68 -16.10
N ILE A 105 -1.89 -40.55 -15.17
CA ILE A 105 -1.20 -40.69 -13.86
C ILE A 105 0.19 -41.32 -14.07
N ASP A 106 0.28 -42.33 -14.93
CA ASP A 106 1.53 -42.99 -15.28
C ASP A 106 2.49 -42.02 -15.99
N ASP A 107 2.02 -41.22 -16.96
CA ASP A 107 2.80 -40.21 -17.67
C ASP A 107 3.36 -39.15 -16.69
N ILE A 108 2.52 -38.61 -15.79
CA ILE A 108 2.95 -37.63 -14.76
C ILE A 108 3.97 -38.26 -13.81
N THR A 109 3.71 -39.51 -13.39
CA THR A 109 4.62 -40.23 -12.50
C THR A 109 5.98 -40.45 -13.19
N GLN A 110 5.98 -40.82 -14.46
CA GLN A 110 7.18 -41.01 -15.25
C GLN A 110 7.97 -39.70 -15.38
N LEU A 111 7.31 -38.58 -15.75
CA LEU A 111 7.94 -37.25 -15.79
C LEU A 111 8.58 -36.86 -14.45
N TYR A 112 7.87 -37.12 -13.34
CA TYR A 112 8.41 -36.90 -12.03
C TYR A 112 9.62 -37.79 -11.74
N MET A 113 9.57 -39.07 -12.06
CA MET A 113 10.67 -40.03 -11.79
C MET A 113 11.91 -39.76 -12.64
N ASP A 114 11.72 -39.42 -13.90
CA ASP A 114 12.82 -39.14 -14.83
C ASP A 114 13.54 -37.85 -14.52
N PHE A 115 12.81 -36.87 -13.96
CA PHE A 115 13.33 -35.54 -13.65
C PHE A 115 13.97 -34.88 -14.89
N VAL A 116 13.14 -34.71 -15.92
CA VAL A 116 13.55 -34.13 -17.19
C VAL A 116 12.65 -32.94 -17.56
N GLU A 117 13.18 -32.03 -18.34
CA GLU A 117 12.42 -30.93 -18.91
C GLU A 117 11.66 -31.37 -20.17
N SER A 118 10.47 -30.79 -20.33
CA SER A 118 9.62 -30.96 -21.50
C SER A 118 8.70 -29.73 -21.65
N ASP A 119 7.76 -29.78 -22.60
CA ASP A 119 6.77 -28.71 -22.75
C ASP A 119 5.91 -28.51 -21.49
N ILE A 120 5.68 -29.56 -20.70
CA ILE A 120 4.86 -29.57 -19.49
C ILE A 120 5.67 -29.77 -18.20
N SER A 121 7.00 -29.90 -18.28
CA SER A 121 7.89 -30.09 -17.12
C SER A 121 9.05 -29.13 -17.19
N LYS A 122 9.24 -28.31 -16.15
CA LYS A 122 10.36 -27.38 -16.01
C LYS A 122 11.07 -27.58 -14.69
N ILE A 123 12.39 -27.35 -14.69
CA ILE A 123 13.24 -27.51 -13.52
C ILE A 123 13.90 -26.17 -13.22
N TYR A 124 13.74 -25.71 -11.98
CA TYR A 124 14.30 -24.44 -11.50
C TYR A 124 15.16 -24.68 -10.28
N THR A 125 16.17 -23.84 -10.06
CA THR A 125 16.93 -23.82 -8.80
C THR A 125 16.06 -23.31 -7.66
N ASN A 126 16.44 -23.61 -6.41
CA ASN A 126 15.73 -23.10 -5.24
C ASN A 126 15.73 -21.56 -5.20
N GLU A 127 16.84 -20.95 -5.61
CA GLU A 127 17.03 -19.49 -5.64
C GLU A 127 16.04 -18.79 -6.57
N TYR A 128 15.60 -19.45 -7.65
CA TYR A 128 14.62 -18.91 -8.61
C TYR A 128 13.30 -18.50 -7.95
N PHE A 129 12.93 -19.12 -6.82
CA PHE A 129 11.69 -18.84 -6.11
C PHE A 129 11.84 -17.78 -5.03
N GLY A 130 13.05 -17.29 -4.80
CA GLY A 130 13.35 -16.27 -3.81
C GLY A 130 13.46 -14.88 -4.41
N TYR A 131 13.16 -13.88 -3.60
CA TYR A 131 13.32 -12.47 -3.98
C TYR A 131 13.62 -11.62 -2.75
N TYR A 132 14.27 -10.49 -3.00
CA TYR A 132 14.33 -9.37 -2.06
C TYR A 132 13.13 -8.45 -2.33
N LYS A 133 12.40 -8.08 -1.28
CA LYS A 133 11.38 -7.04 -1.39
C LYS A 133 11.99 -5.71 -0.97
N ILE A 134 12.13 -4.80 -1.91
CA ILE A 134 12.63 -3.45 -1.67
C ILE A 134 11.47 -2.45 -1.61
N THR A 135 11.64 -1.40 -0.82
CA THR A 135 10.70 -0.28 -0.77
C THR A 135 11.20 0.83 -1.68
N VAL A 136 10.35 1.25 -2.59
CA VAL A 136 10.60 2.34 -3.55
C VAL A 136 9.89 3.60 -3.06
N GLU A 137 10.65 4.64 -2.83
CA GLU A 137 10.17 5.96 -2.45
C GLU A 137 10.21 6.91 -3.64
N ARG A 138 9.27 7.85 -3.66
CA ARG A 138 9.19 8.94 -4.63
C ARG A 138 9.12 10.28 -3.90
N PRO A 139 9.67 11.37 -4.47
CA PRO A 139 9.69 12.65 -3.79
C PRO A 139 8.30 13.27 -3.66
N LEU A 140 8.01 13.82 -2.49
CA LEU A 140 6.85 14.68 -2.30
C LEU A 140 7.06 15.98 -3.10
N ARG A 141 6.08 16.38 -3.89
CA ARG A 141 6.06 17.59 -4.68
C ARG A 141 4.83 18.42 -4.32
N LEU A 142 5.06 19.65 -3.89
CA LEU A 142 4.00 20.53 -3.41
C LEU A 142 4.01 21.88 -4.12
N SER A 143 2.84 22.29 -4.57
CA SER A 143 2.57 23.70 -4.90
C SER A 143 1.82 24.39 -3.76
N ALA A 144 1.99 25.71 -3.67
CA ALA A 144 1.31 26.55 -2.67
C ALA A 144 0.69 27.78 -3.34
N GLN A 145 -0.53 28.15 -2.94
CA GLN A 145 -1.19 29.37 -3.40
C GLN A 145 -2.24 29.86 -2.39
N PHE A 146 -2.22 31.14 -2.10
CA PHE A 146 -3.25 31.79 -1.29
C PHE A 146 -4.46 32.17 -2.15
N THR A 147 -5.28 31.19 -2.52
CA THR A 147 -6.55 31.47 -3.21
C THR A 147 -7.62 31.91 -2.23
N PRO A 148 -8.59 32.78 -2.63
CA PRO A 148 -9.70 33.16 -1.77
C PRO A 148 -10.48 31.95 -1.22
N GLN A 149 -10.60 30.90 -2.03
CA GLN A 149 -11.26 29.65 -1.65
C GLN A 149 -10.49 28.93 -0.54
N ALA A 150 -9.18 28.74 -0.73
CA ALA A 150 -8.32 28.10 0.28
C ALA A 150 -8.32 28.87 1.61
N ILE A 151 -8.26 30.18 1.56
CA ILE A 151 -8.33 31.03 2.75
C ILE A 151 -9.69 30.88 3.46
N ALA A 152 -10.78 30.84 2.69
CA ALA A 152 -12.12 30.71 3.26
C ALA A 152 -12.32 29.41 4.05
N THR A 153 -11.67 28.30 3.65
CA THR A 153 -11.76 27.02 4.36
C THR A 153 -11.22 27.10 5.80
N LEU A 154 -10.26 28.00 6.04
CA LEU A 154 -9.65 28.18 7.37
C LEU A 154 -10.62 28.73 8.42
N ARG A 155 -11.79 29.24 8.00
CA ARG A 155 -12.88 29.62 8.91
C ARG A 155 -13.42 28.43 9.70
N PHE A 156 -13.22 27.20 9.22
CA PHE A 156 -13.81 26.00 9.75
C PHE A 156 -12.71 25.01 10.20
N ASP A 157 -12.94 24.32 11.32
CA ASP A 157 -12.06 23.23 11.75
C ASP A 157 -12.24 22.05 10.78
N LYS A 158 -11.16 21.57 10.17
CA LYS A 158 -11.19 20.52 9.14
C LYS A 158 -11.88 19.23 9.57
N ASN A 159 -11.94 18.92 10.87
CA ASN A 159 -12.57 17.70 11.39
C ASN A 159 -14.11 17.82 11.49
N ILE A 160 -14.64 19.02 11.46
CA ILE A 160 -16.08 19.36 11.58
C ILE A 160 -16.45 20.48 10.61
N ALA A 161 -15.77 20.52 9.45
CA ALA A 161 -15.95 21.60 8.49
C ALA A 161 -17.38 21.67 7.95
N GLU A 162 -17.96 20.53 7.58
CA GLU A 162 -19.34 20.46 7.04
C GLU A 162 -20.36 21.01 8.03
N GLU A 163 -20.25 20.64 9.31
CA GLU A 163 -21.16 21.10 10.37
C GLU A 163 -20.98 22.59 10.67
N MET A 164 -19.71 23.06 10.64
CA MET A 164 -19.42 24.49 10.82
C MET A 164 -19.90 25.30 9.64
N GLU A 165 -19.71 24.82 8.40
CA GLU A 165 -20.22 25.48 7.18
C GLU A 165 -21.74 25.58 7.20
N TRP A 166 -22.42 24.47 7.55
CA TRP A 166 -23.85 24.50 7.70
C TRP A 166 -24.31 25.52 8.74
N ALA A 167 -23.70 25.50 9.92
CA ALA A 167 -24.05 26.42 10.99
C ALA A 167 -23.80 27.89 10.58
N TYR A 168 -22.68 28.15 9.91
CA TYR A 168 -22.34 29.49 9.44
C TYR A 168 -23.31 29.99 8.35
N ALA A 169 -23.69 29.11 7.40
CA ALA A 169 -24.66 29.44 6.38
C ALA A 169 -26.03 29.83 6.94
N HIS A 170 -26.41 29.31 8.13
CA HIS A 170 -27.72 29.56 8.74
C HIS A 170 -27.70 30.69 9.77
N PHE A 171 -26.60 30.90 10.46
CA PHE A 171 -26.54 31.81 11.61
C PHE A 171 -25.50 32.94 11.46
N GLY A 172 -24.61 32.84 10.48
CA GLY A 172 -23.62 33.86 10.16
C GLY A 172 -22.69 34.24 11.33
N ASP A 173 -22.33 35.52 11.37
CA ASP A 173 -21.38 36.06 12.35
C ASP A 173 -21.89 36.09 13.81
N ASP A 174 -23.17 35.81 14.03
CA ASP A 174 -23.70 35.72 15.38
C ASP A 174 -23.10 34.54 16.17
N LEU A 175 -22.63 33.49 15.47
CA LEU A 175 -21.92 32.36 16.08
C LEU A 175 -20.67 32.76 16.85
N TYR A 176 -19.99 33.86 16.44
CA TYR A 176 -18.83 34.38 17.13
C TYR A 176 -19.17 35.14 18.42
N LYS A 177 -20.44 35.57 18.56
CA LYS A 177 -20.91 36.35 19.69
C LYS A 177 -21.59 35.51 20.75
N ASP A 178 -22.63 34.75 20.35
CA ASP A 178 -23.46 33.95 21.24
C ASP A 178 -23.95 32.68 20.56
N ILE A 179 -23.08 31.68 20.49
CA ILE A 179 -23.39 30.37 19.91
C ILE A 179 -24.46 29.61 20.72
N LYS A 180 -24.56 29.89 22.03
CA LYS A 180 -25.53 29.22 22.93
C LYS A 180 -26.97 29.41 22.46
N LYS A 181 -27.27 30.56 21.87
CA LYS A 181 -28.57 30.88 21.25
C LYS A 181 -28.99 29.88 20.15
N TYR A 182 -28.02 29.25 19.50
CA TYR A 182 -28.22 28.36 18.37
C TYR A 182 -27.92 26.89 18.67
N GLN A 183 -27.49 26.59 19.90
CA GLN A 183 -27.08 25.24 20.30
C GLN A 183 -28.15 24.19 19.99
N ASP A 184 -29.41 24.42 20.43
CA ASP A 184 -30.50 23.47 20.22
C ASP A 184 -30.77 23.22 18.73
N LYS A 185 -30.64 24.25 17.89
CA LYS A 185 -30.84 24.13 16.43
C LYS A 185 -29.67 23.35 15.77
N ILE A 186 -28.45 23.56 16.22
CA ILE A 186 -27.29 22.81 15.77
C ILE A 186 -27.43 21.34 16.17
N GLU A 187 -27.79 21.06 17.42
CA GLU A 187 -27.99 19.68 17.91
C GLU A 187 -29.14 18.98 17.21
N ALA A 188 -30.25 19.71 16.92
CA ALA A 188 -31.39 19.17 16.14
C ALA A 188 -30.95 18.81 14.71
N HIS A 189 -30.08 19.63 14.07
CA HIS A 189 -29.53 19.34 12.75
C HIS A 189 -28.65 18.07 12.78
N LEU A 190 -27.71 17.98 13.74
CA LEU A 190 -26.87 16.79 13.89
C LEU A 190 -27.70 15.53 14.09
N SER A 191 -28.74 15.61 14.92
CA SER A 191 -29.62 14.47 15.18
C SER A 191 -30.46 14.08 13.96
N LYS A 192 -30.98 15.06 13.22
CA LYS A 192 -31.77 14.83 11.99
C LYS A 192 -30.98 14.15 10.89
N HIS A 193 -29.70 14.46 10.78
CA HIS A 193 -28.80 13.91 9.76
C HIS A 193 -27.93 12.77 10.29
N GLU A 194 -28.22 12.26 11.50
CA GLU A 194 -27.50 11.14 12.13
C GLU A 194 -25.98 11.34 12.24
N VAL A 195 -25.53 12.61 12.32
CA VAL A 195 -24.11 12.96 12.40
C VAL A 195 -23.57 12.60 13.79
N LYS A 196 -22.57 11.70 13.82
CA LYS A 196 -21.92 11.22 15.05
C LYS A 196 -20.57 11.91 15.24
N LEU A 197 -20.55 13.02 15.96
CA LEU A 197 -19.32 13.70 16.34
C LEU A 197 -18.72 13.07 17.61
N LYS A 198 -17.37 13.08 17.68
CA LYS A 198 -16.65 12.79 18.93
C LYS A 198 -17.00 13.88 19.96
N PRO A 199 -17.03 13.56 21.29
CA PRO A 199 -17.34 14.55 22.32
C PRO A 199 -16.51 15.84 22.23
N ALA A 200 -15.21 15.72 21.96
CA ALA A 200 -14.32 16.87 21.79
C ALA A 200 -14.70 17.77 20.60
N ASP A 201 -15.11 17.17 19.47
CA ASP A 201 -15.47 17.89 18.26
C ASP A 201 -16.85 18.57 18.42
N LYS A 202 -17.79 17.93 19.12
CA LYS A 202 -19.06 18.54 19.50
C LYS A 202 -18.82 19.76 20.41
N THR A 203 -17.90 19.66 21.37
CA THR A 203 -17.52 20.79 22.24
C THR A 203 -16.95 21.95 21.44
N LYS A 204 -16.10 21.69 20.45
CA LYS A 204 -15.54 22.74 19.57
C LYS A 204 -16.65 23.41 18.74
N LEU A 205 -17.53 22.62 18.14
CA LEU A 205 -18.64 23.14 17.33
C LEU A 205 -19.52 24.10 18.11
N LEU A 206 -19.73 23.84 19.41
CA LEU A 206 -20.57 24.64 20.30
C LEU A 206 -19.79 25.71 21.13
N SER A 207 -18.51 25.97 20.77
CA SER A 207 -17.66 26.93 21.48
C SER A 207 -17.43 28.20 20.67
N ALA A 208 -17.97 29.33 21.13
CA ALA A 208 -17.73 30.64 20.53
C ALA A 208 -16.23 31.01 20.48
N GLU A 209 -15.46 30.56 21.46
CA GLU A 209 -14.00 30.75 21.48
C GLU A 209 -13.31 30.01 20.34
N HIS A 210 -13.74 28.77 20.08
CA HIS A 210 -13.21 27.99 18.96
C HIS A 210 -13.55 28.64 17.61
N TRP A 211 -14.78 29.11 17.43
CA TRP A 211 -15.19 29.85 16.24
C TRP A 211 -14.36 31.13 16.04
N LYS A 212 -14.07 31.88 17.11
CA LYS A 212 -13.20 33.08 17.02
C LYS A 212 -11.79 32.70 16.60
N LYS A 213 -11.21 31.65 17.17
CA LYS A 213 -9.88 31.16 16.78
C LYS A 213 -9.78 30.80 15.31
N GLN A 214 -10.81 30.15 14.77
CA GLN A 214 -10.86 29.84 13.33
C GLN A 214 -10.98 31.11 12.47
N LEU A 215 -11.77 32.08 12.90
CA LEU A 215 -11.87 33.38 12.23
C LEU A 215 -10.53 34.12 12.24
N GLU A 216 -9.84 34.15 13.38
CA GLU A 216 -8.50 34.76 13.51
C GLU A 216 -7.47 34.08 12.61
N LEU A 217 -7.53 32.74 12.49
CA LEU A 217 -6.69 31.97 11.58
C LEU A 217 -6.91 32.36 10.11
N MET A 218 -8.17 32.42 9.69
CA MET A 218 -8.55 32.87 8.35
C MET A 218 -8.08 34.32 8.09
N GLN A 219 -8.28 35.22 9.04
CA GLN A 219 -7.84 36.61 8.93
C GLN A 219 -6.32 36.75 8.87
N ALA A 220 -5.58 35.91 9.61
CA ALA A 220 -4.13 35.87 9.53
C ALA A 220 -3.65 35.41 8.14
N ALA A 221 -4.27 34.36 7.60
CA ALA A 221 -3.99 33.90 6.23
C ALA A 221 -4.31 34.97 5.17
N GLN A 222 -5.41 35.70 5.34
CA GLN A 222 -5.75 36.83 4.45
C GLN A 222 -4.68 37.93 4.48
N LYS A 223 -4.19 38.33 5.67
CA LYS A 223 -3.11 39.31 5.78
C LYS A 223 -1.81 38.86 5.12
N ILE A 224 -1.50 37.56 5.20
CA ILE A 224 -0.35 36.97 4.51
C ILE A 224 -0.56 37.02 2.99
N ALA A 225 -1.75 36.64 2.52
CA ALA A 225 -2.12 36.68 1.12
C ALA A 225 -2.05 38.10 0.53
N ASP A 226 -2.53 39.11 1.26
CA ASP A 226 -2.47 40.53 0.84
C ASP A 226 -1.02 40.98 0.64
N LYS A 227 -0.05 40.40 1.37
CA LYS A 227 1.37 40.71 1.27
C LYS A 227 2.10 39.93 0.19
N LEU A 228 1.76 38.64 0.00
CA LEU A 228 2.42 37.74 -0.97
C LEU A 228 1.76 37.76 -2.34
N GLY A 229 0.50 38.20 -2.44
CA GLY A 229 -0.31 38.09 -3.64
C GLY A 229 -0.90 36.69 -3.84
N ASN A 230 -1.59 36.52 -4.98
CA ASN A 230 -2.22 35.27 -5.37
C ASN A 230 -1.33 34.49 -6.37
N THR A 231 -0.01 34.55 -6.20
CA THR A 231 0.94 33.84 -7.04
C THR A 231 1.03 32.38 -6.61
N GLN A 232 1.05 31.46 -7.57
CA GLN A 232 1.36 30.06 -7.32
C GLN A 232 2.86 29.89 -7.13
N PHE A 233 3.25 29.11 -6.15
CA PHE A 233 4.61 28.74 -5.87
C PHE A 233 4.76 27.22 -6.10
N ASP A 234 5.56 26.85 -7.09
CA ASP A 234 5.84 25.45 -7.45
C ASP A 234 7.17 24.95 -6.85
N ASP A 235 7.84 25.79 -6.08
CA ASP A 235 8.99 25.46 -5.24
C ASP A 235 8.64 25.69 -3.76
N TYR A 236 8.23 24.62 -3.09
CA TYR A 236 7.87 24.66 -1.67
C TYR A 236 9.05 25.00 -0.77
N ASN A 237 10.28 24.67 -1.20
CA ASN A 237 11.50 24.93 -0.43
C ASN A 237 11.82 26.41 -0.33
N SER A 238 11.58 27.18 -1.40
CA SER A 238 11.72 28.64 -1.38
C SER A 238 10.50 29.34 -0.77
N PHE A 239 9.30 28.74 -0.91
CA PHE A 239 8.06 29.29 -0.36
C PHE A 239 8.06 29.33 1.18
N VAL A 240 8.48 28.27 1.88
CA VAL A 240 8.44 28.21 3.36
C VAL A 240 9.26 29.32 4.04
N PRO A 241 10.52 29.59 3.64
CA PRO A 241 11.28 30.73 4.18
C PRO A 241 10.60 32.07 3.91
N LEU A 242 10.01 32.28 2.74
CA LEU A 242 9.28 33.50 2.36
C LEU A 242 8.04 33.67 3.24
N LEU A 243 7.27 32.62 3.46
CA LEU A 243 6.10 32.58 4.34
C LEU A 243 6.51 32.98 5.77
N ASN A 244 7.54 32.35 6.32
CA ASN A 244 8.04 32.63 7.67
C ASN A 244 8.53 34.08 7.80
N LYS A 245 9.24 34.60 6.79
CA LYS A 245 9.66 36.02 6.77
C LYS A 245 8.46 36.97 6.76
N THR A 246 7.43 36.63 6.01
CA THR A 246 6.20 37.44 5.90
C THR A 246 5.43 37.46 7.22
N ILE A 247 5.26 36.31 7.89
CA ILE A 247 4.63 36.20 9.20
C ILE A 247 5.35 37.09 10.23
N LYS A 248 6.69 37.02 10.27
CA LYS A 248 7.51 37.86 11.15
C LYS A 248 7.34 39.36 10.84
N ALA A 249 7.36 39.73 9.56
CA ALA A 249 7.19 41.13 9.12
C ALA A 249 5.82 41.70 9.48
N LEU A 250 4.78 40.90 9.44
CA LEU A 250 3.41 41.26 9.81
C LEU A 250 3.18 41.17 11.36
N LYS A 251 4.16 40.72 12.11
CA LYS A 251 4.09 40.51 13.59
C LYS A 251 2.86 39.65 13.96
N LEU A 252 2.54 38.66 13.19
CA LEU A 252 1.44 37.73 13.47
C LEU A 252 1.89 36.72 14.53
N ASP A 253 1.05 36.54 15.55
CA ASP A 253 1.23 35.47 16.55
C ASP A 253 0.59 34.19 16.03
N ILE A 254 1.39 33.37 15.34
CA ILE A 254 0.98 32.12 14.72
C ILE A 254 1.82 30.99 15.32
N ASP A 255 1.18 30.11 16.08
CA ASP A 255 1.83 28.91 16.59
C ASP A 255 2.05 27.84 15.51
N ALA A 256 2.81 26.80 15.81
CA ALA A 256 3.13 25.74 14.88
C ALA A 256 1.88 25.01 14.34
N LYS A 257 0.82 24.89 15.14
CA LYS A 257 -0.44 24.25 14.73
C LYS A 257 -1.22 25.13 13.76
N ALA A 258 -1.31 26.43 14.05
CA ALA A 258 -1.95 27.39 13.17
C ALA A 258 -1.21 27.51 11.84
N LEU A 259 0.13 27.55 11.87
CA LEU A 259 0.97 27.54 10.67
C LEU A 259 0.71 26.29 9.82
N LYS A 260 0.69 25.12 10.47
CA LYS A 260 0.36 23.86 9.77
C LYS A 260 -1.04 23.92 9.15
N SER A 261 -2.04 24.45 9.85
CA SER A 261 -3.40 24.56 9.29
C SER A 261 -3.45 25.48 8.06
N ILE A 262 -2.70 26.59 8.09
CA ILE A 262 -2.59 27.51 6.94
C ILE A 262 -1.92 26.79 5.78
N THR A 263 -0.76 26.14 6.00
CA THR A 263 -0.04 25.43 4.96
C THR A 263 -0.86 24.30 4.38
N ASP A 264 -1.51 23.46 5.22
CA ASP A 264 -2.39 22.38 4.77
C ASP A 264 -3.54 22.88 3.86
N ALA A 265 -4.06 24.09 4.10
CA ALA A 265 -5.16 24.66 3.31
C ALA A 265 -4.74 25.22 1.97
N ILE A 266 -3.51 25.74 1.86
CA ILE A 266 -3.02 26.44 0.67
C ILE A 266 -2.08 25.61 -0.20
N THR A 267 -1.76 24.36 0.21
CA THR A 267 -0.86 23.48 -0.53
C THR A 267 -1.62 22.28 -1.10
N TRP A 268 -1.13 21.79 -2.22
CA TRP A 268 -1.60 20.56 -2.84
C TRP A 268 -0.45 19.82 -3.50
N LYS A 269 -0.61 18.50 -3.70
CA LYS A 269 0.34 17.71 -4.46
C LYS A 269 0.31 18.10 -5.93
N ASN A 270 1.47 18.36 -6.51
CA ASN A 270 1.62 18.71 -7.91
C ASN A 270 2.88 18.04 -8.47
N GLU A 271 2.70 17.14 -9.42
CA GLU A 271 3.80 16.36 -10.02
C GLU A 271 4.82 17.24 -10.76
N GLU A 272 4.41 18.42 -11.23
CA GLU A 272 5.28 19.37 -11.93
C GLU A 272 6.06 20.30 -10.99
N ALA A 273 5.76 20.27 -9.68
CA ALA A 273 6.44 21.09 -8.69
C ALA A 273 7.83 20.53 -8.35
N GLU A 274 8.71 21.39 -7.82
CA GLU A 274 10.01 20.98 -7.33
C GLU A 274 9.89 19.98 -6.14
N PRO A 275 10.78 18.97 -6.06
CA PRO A 275 10.79 18.06 -4.93
C PRO A 275 11.00 18.77 -3.61
N VAL A 276 10.23 18.38 -2.59
CA VAL A 276 10.40 18.93 -1.23
C VAL A 276 11.65 18.34 -0.60
N VAL A 277 12.53 19.22 -0.12
CA VAL A 277 13.80 18.87 0.54
C VAL A 277 13.67 19.10 2.04
N VAL A 278 14.15 18.14 2.82
CA VAL A 278 14.32 18.29 4.26
C VAL A 278 15.80 18.50 4.54
N GLU A 279 16.14 19.68 5.04
CA GLU A 279 17.49 19.97 5.50
C GLU A 279 17.65 19.50 6.95
N THR A 280 18.42 18.46 7.15
CA THR A 280 18.99 18.14 8.47
C THR A 280 20.34 18.83 8.60
N ARG A 281 20.86 19.00 9.82
CA ARG A 281 22.13 19.72 10.09
C ARG A 281 23.35 19.24 9.26
N LEU A 282 23.25 18.09 8.59
CA LEU A 282 24.36 17.43 7.90
C LEU A 282 24.07 17.04 6.45
N ILE A 283 22.81 16.82 6.05
CA ILE A 283 22.44 16.31 4.72
C ILE A 283 21.09 16.88 4.30
N ALA A 284 21.00 17.38 3.07
CA ALA A 284 19.73 17.64 2.42
C ALA A 284 19.22 16.32 1.82
N SER A 285 18.02 15.88 2.19
CA SER A 285 17.38 14.68 1.64
C SER A 285 16.00 15.01 1.09
N LEU A 286 15.59 14.30 0.05
CA LEU A 286 14.23 14.40 -0.47
C LEU A 286 13.23 13.88 0.56
N LEU A 287 12.09 14.56 0.69
CA LEU A 287 10.98 14.09 1.52
C LEU A 287 10.15 13.11 0.69
N ALA A 288 9.98 11.90 1.20
CA ALA A 288 9.18 10.88 0.54
C ALA A 288 7.68 11.21 0.57
N ASP A 289 6.98 10.93 -0.53
CA ASP A 289 5.53 10.93 -0.60
C ASP A 289 4.99 9.54 -0.23
N SER A 290 4.41 9.41 0.96
CA SER A 290 3.86 8.14 1.45
C SER A 290 2.75 7.55 0.57
N ASP A 291 2.05 8.37 -0.21
CA ASP A 291 0.96 7.91 -1.07
C ASP A 291 1.48 7.34 -2.41
N LEU A 292 2.74 7.66 -2.74
CA LEU A 292 3.43 7.17 -3.93
C LEU A 292 4.45 6.07 -3.62
N ARG A 293 4.55 5.65 -2.36
CA ARG A 293 5.41 4.54 -1.95
C ARG A 293 4.94 3.25 -2.59
N ASP A 294 5.89 2.49 -3.14
CA ASP A 294 5.64 1.21 -3.76
C ASP A 294 6.69 0.17 -3.33
N THR A 295 6.56 -1.04 -3.79
CA THR A 295 7.52 -2.11 -3.51
C THR A 295 7.81 -2.92 -4.74
N GLU A 296 9.09 -3.32 -4.89
CA GLU A 296 9.53 -4.20 -5.97
C GLU A 296 10.09 -5.51 -5.42
N ASN A 297 9.90 -6.58 -6.18
CA ASN A 297 10.43 -7.90 -5.87
C ASN A 297 11.61 -8.21 -6.77
N VAL A 298 12.81 -8.06 -6.26
CA VAL A 298 14.06 -8.30 -7.00
C VAL A 298 14.44 -9.77 -6.86
N PRO A 299 14.56 -10.55 -7.96
CA PRO A 299 15.01 -11.94 -7.90
C PRO A 299 16.38 -12.07 -7.21
N LEU A 300 16.58 -13.17 -6.47
CA LEU A 300 17.82 -13.39 -5.68
C LEU A 300 19.09 -13.49 -6.56
N ASP A 301 18.95 -13.81 -7.83
CA ASP A 301 20.03 -13.93 -8.80
C ASP A 301 20.41 -12.59 -9.48
N GLN A 302 19.75 -11.49 -9.09
CA GLN A 302 19.99 -10.16 -9.63
C GLN A 302 20.52 -9.21 -8.55
N ASP A 303 21.38 -8.30 -8.97
CA ASP A 303 21.81 -7.17 -8.12
C ASP A 303 20.66 -6.18 -7.96
N ILE A 304 20.42 -5.75 -6.72
CA ILE A 304 19.28 -4.87 -6.38
C ILE A 304 19.38 -3.53 -7.11
N HIS A 305 20.59 -2.94 -7.17
CA HIS A 305 20.78 -1.62 -7.78
C HIS A 305 20.69 -1.68 -9.30
N GLU A 306 21.29 -2.71 -9.93
CA GLU A 306 21.19 -2.91 -11.37
C GLU A 306 19.73 -3.19 -11.80
N TYR A 307 18.99 -3.97 -10.99
CA TYR A 307 17.55 -4.18 -11.21
C TYR A 307 16.78 -2.88 -11.11
N PHE A 308 17.02 -2.11 -10.03
CA PHE A 308 16.32 -0.85 -9.78
C PHE A 308 16.59 0.18 -10.89
N GLU A 309 17.82 0.32 -11.35
CA GLU A 309 18.17 1.19 -12.48
C GLU A 309 17.43 0.78 -13.76
N ARG A 310 17.39 -0.52 -14.06
CA ARG A 310 16.82 -1.05 -15.28
C ARG A 310 15.29 -1.04 -15.28
N GLU A 311 14.65 -1.41 -14.17
CA GLU A 311 13.20 -1.64 -14.14
C GLU A 311 12.42 -0.45 -13.55
N VAL A 312 13.02 0.34 -12.66
CA VAL A 312 12.33 1.43 -11.97
C VAL A 312 12.71 2.80 -12.52
N LEU A 313 14.01 3.12 -12.55
CA LEU A 313 14.46 4.47 -12.92
C LEU A 313 14.18 4.85 -14.38
N GLN A 314 13.96 3.87 -15.27
CA GLN A 314 13.52 4.17 -16.64
C GLN A 314 12.13 4.81 -16.67
N HIS A 315 11.28 4.48 -15.71
CA HIS A 315 9.90 4.97 -15.63
C HIS A 315 9.74 6.10 -14.61
N ILE A 316 10.56 6.08 -13.56
CA ILE A 316 10.48 7.01 -12.43
C ILE A 316 11.92 7.47 -12.09
N PRO A 317 12.47 8.44 -12.84
CA PRO A 317 13.87 8.82 -12.74
C PRO A 317 14.30 9.41 -11.40
N ASP A 318 13.36 9.88 -10.59
CA ASP A 318 13.58 10.50 -9.28
C ASP A 318 13.23 9.60 -8.08
N ALA A 319 12.97 8.32 -8.35
CA ALA A 319 12.74 7.34 -7.28
C ALA A 319 14.05 6.90 -6.61
N TRP A 320 13.95 6.41 -5.38
CA TRP A 320 15.09 5.81 -4.68
C TRP A 320 14.65 4.63 -3.82
N ILE A 321 15.59 3.79 -3.42
CA ILE A 321 15.38 2.67 -2.51
C ILE A 321 15.44 3.18 -1.06
N ASP A 322 14.46 2.82 -0.22
CA ASP A 322 14.53 3.05 1.23
C ASP A 322 15.42 1.98 1.89
N GLU A 323 16.69 2.31 2.09
CA GLU A 323 17.68 1.40 2.71
C GLU A 323 17.42 1.12 4.20
N SER A 324 16.44 1.79 4.81
CA SER A 324 16.10 1.56 6.22
C SER A 324 15.12 0.41 6.44
N LYS A 325 14.60 -0.18 5.37
CA LYS A 325 13.58 -1.22 5.41
C LYS A 325 14.00 -2.47 4.67
#